data_53ab3e7bd4f14d9d6821367136a11e98
#
_entry.id   53ab3e7bd4f14d9d6821367136a11e98
#
_cell.length_a   1.000
_cell.length_b   1.000
_cell.length_c   1.000
_cell.angle_alpha   90.00
_cell.angle_beta   90.00
_cell.angle_gamma   90.00
#
_symmetry.space_group_name_H-M   'P 1'
#
loop_
_entity.id
_entity.type
_entity.pdbx_description
1 polymer ?
#
loop_
_entity_poly.entity_id
_entity_poly.type
_entity_poly.pdbx_seq_one_letter_code
_entity_poly.pdbx_strand_id
1 'polypeptide(L)'
;MSTAWRGRLSRLPPFSSLLERVPSQCAVCRAWPARPVCDACVTRFAPPAPRCRTCALPLPAGVAQCGECVLDPPPLDACLAACAYAWPWPDCIAQFKFQGRAGWAAPLATLLRSAPWVEPSLEQADLVLPMPLAPRRLRERGFNQAHELARRLAPRKTDPRLLLRIRETPAQSGLARAERLRNLQSAFALEPLRAEAVRGRRIVLVDDVMTSGASLFSAAQVLRAAGAAHITGMVFARTELPSAA
;
A
#
# COMPACT_ATOMS: atom_id res chain seq x y z
N MET A 1 -23.03 23.03 -53.15
CA MET A 1 -23.43 23.41 -51.78
C MET A 1 -23.45 22.13 -50.96
N SER A 2 -22.41 21.88 -50.20
CA SER A 2 -22.27 20.68 -49.41
C SER A 2 -22.00 21.13 -47.96
N THR A 3 -23.00 20.99 -47.11
CA THR A 3 -22.95 21.34 -45.67
C THR A 3 -22.41 20.16 -44.89
N ALA A 4 -21.18 20.31 -44.42
CA ALA A 4 -20.54 19.36 -43.52
C ALA A 4 -21.17 19.40 -42.11
N TRP A 5 -21.85 18.35 -41.73
CA TRP A 5 -22.32 18.09 -40.37
C TRP A 5 -21.15 17.58 -39.54
N ARG A 6 -20.47 18.45 -38.80
CA ARG A 6 -19.52 18.04 -37.75
C ARG A 6 -20.30 17.91 -36.42
N GLY A 7 -20.78 16.71 -36.17
CA GLY A 7 -21.36 16.36 -34.89
C GLY A 7 -20.31 16.49 -33.79
N ARG A 8 -20.60 17.30 -32.75
CA ARG A 8 -19.87 17.31 -31.47
C ARG A 8 -20.13 15.98 -30.76
N LEU A 9 -19.20 15.06 -30.87
CA LEU A 9 -19.15 13.95 -29.91
C LEU A 9 -18.78 14.54 -28.55
N SER A 10 -19.79 14.82 -27.71
CA SER A 10 -19.62 15.12 -26.32
C SER A 10 -18.83 13.94 -25.71
N ARG A 11 -17.68 14.23 -25.10
CA ARG A 11 -16.85 13.23 -24.41
C ARG A 11 -17.68 12.64 -23.28
N LEU A 12 -18.27 11.48 -23.49
CA LEU A 12 -18.84 10.69 -22.42
C LEU A 12 -17.70 10.37 -21.41
N PRO A 13 -17.94 10.52 -20.10
CA PRO A 13 -16.95 10.16 -19.10
C PRO A 13 -16.59 8.67 -19.27
N PRO A 14 -15.34 8.27 -19.01
CA PRO A 14 -14.94 6.89 -19.17
C PRO A 14 -15.85 5.98 -18.30
N PHE A 15 -16.27 4.85 -18.85
CA PHE A 15 -17.22 3.90 -18.24
C PHE A 15 -16.84 3.52 -16.79
N SER A 16 -15.54 3.55 -16.45
CA SER A 16 -15.02 3.33 -15.10
C SER A 16 -15.53 4.34 -14.06
N SER A 17 -15.72 5.61 -14.44
CA SER A 17 -16.19 6.66 -13.53
C SER A 17 -17.70 6.59 -13.26
N LEU A 18 -18.48 5.98 -14.14
CA LEU A 18 -19.89 5.72 -13.96
C LEU A 18 -20.13 4.55 -12.99
N LEU A 19 -19.31 3.49 -13.08
CA LEU A 19 -19.41 2.34 -12.18
C LEU A 19 -19.06 2.68 -10.72
N GLU A 20 -18.22 3.67 -10.46
CA GLU A 20 -17.89 4.15 -9.10
C GLU A 20 -19.07 4.89 -8.43
N ARG A 21 -20.07 5.35 -9.21
CA ARG A 21 -21.26 6.04 -8.72
C ARG A 21 -22.46 5.13 -8.50
N VAL A 22 -22.40 3.88 -8.96
CA VAL A 22 -23.48 2.92 -8.74
C VAL A 22 -23.52 2.54 -7.26
N PRO A 23 -24.66 2.78 -6.57
CA PRO A 23 -24.79 2.39 -5.18
C PRO A 23 -24.61 0.88 -5.04
N SER A 24 -23.90 0.47 -4.02
CA SER A 24 -23.65 -0.92 -3.70
C SER A 24 -24.10 -1.25 -2.28
N GLN A 25 -24.06 -2.51 -1.91
CA GLN A 25 -24.25 -2.93 -0.53
C GLN A 25 -22.92 -2.82 0.22
N CYS A 26 -22.94 -2.26 1.43
CA CYS A 26 -21.75 -2.26 2.27
C CYS A 26 -21.30 -3.69 2.57
N ALA A 27 -20.04 -4.01 2.27
CA ALA A 27 -19.48 -5.36 2.48
C ALA A 27 -19.40 -5.76 3.96
N VAL A 28 -19.43 -4.79 4.87
CA VAL A 28 -19.32 -5.01 6.33
C VAL A 28 -20.70 -5.13 6.98
N CYS A 29 -21.53 -4.09 6.92
CA CYS A 29 -22.81 -4.04 7.63
C CYS A 29 -24.03 -4.34 6.74
N ARG A 30 -23.85 -4.55 5.44
CA ARG A 30 -24.90 -4.83 4.46
C ARG A 30 -25.88 -3.69 4.21
N ALA A 31 -25.63 -2.48 4.72
CA ALA A 31 -26.46 -1.31 4.44
C ALA A 31 -26.55 -1.04 2.93
N TRP A 32 -27.73 -0.60 2.48
CA TRP A 32 -28.04 -0.21 1.11
C TRP A 32 -28.88 1.08 1.10
N PRO A 33 -28.68 2.03 0.19
CA PRO A 33 -27.53 2.10 -0.73
C PRO A 33 -26.26 2.56 -0.02
N ALA A 34 -25.13 2.03 -0.40
CA ALA A 34 -23.85 2.38 0.23
C ALA A 34 -22.68 2.35 -0.77
N ARG A 35 -21.53 2.87 -0.34
CA ARG A 35 -20.23 2.55 -0.93
C ARG A 35 -19.83 1.12 -0.57
N PRO A 36 -18.80 0.53 -1.22
CA PRO A 36 -18.30 -0.81 -0.86
C PRO A 36 -17.97 -0.98 0.63
N VAL A 37 -17.58 0.09 1.31
CA VAL A 37 -17.59 0.23 2.78
C VAL A 37 -18.26 1.57 3.11
N CYS A 38 -19.34 1.57 3.89
CA CYS A 38 -20.06 2.77 4.27
C CYS A 38 -19.30 3.59 5.32
N ASP A 39 -19.60 4.88 5.38
CA ASP A 39 -18.91 5.83 6.28
C ASP A 39 -19.01 5.43 7.76
N ALA A 40 -20.14 4.89 8.20
CA ALA A 40 -20.31 4.37 9.57
C ALA A 40 -19.34 3.21 9.87
N CYS A 41 -19.14 2.31 8.92
CA CYS A 41 -18.15 1.22 9.06
C CYS A 41 -16.71 1.75 9.03
N VAL A 42 -16.41 2.74 8.19
CA VAL A 42 -15.11 3.39 8.17
C VAL A 42 -14.81 4.05 9.52
N THR A 43 -15.72 4.86 10.03
CA THR A 43 -15.58 5.54 11.33
C THR A 43 -15.37 4.53 12.47
N ARG A 44 -16.06 3.40 12.44
CA ARG A 44 -16.00 2.39 13.48
C ARG A 44 -14.72 1.54 13.42
N PHE A 45 -14.25 1.18 12.21
CA PHE A 45 -13.22 0.15 12.02
C PHE A 45 -11.89 0.67 11.46
N ALA A 46 -11.83 1.94 11.07
CA ALA A 46 -10.61 2.61 10.64
C ALA A 46 -10.47 4.02 11.26
N PRO A 47 -10.76 4.19 12.57
CA PRO A 47 -10.55 5.49 13.19
C PRO A 47 -9.05 5.85 13.12
N PRO A 48 -8.70 7.14 12.94
CA PRO A 48 -7.34 7.60 13.12
C PRO A 48 -6.82 7.21 14.52
N ALA A 49 -5.63 6.63 14.57
CA ALA A 49 -5.02 6.18 15.82
C ALA A 49 -3.54 6.62 15.88
N PRO A 50 -3.00 6.94 17.07
CA PRO A 50 -1.58 7.17 17.24
C PRO A 50 -0.76 5.96 16.83
N ARG A 51 0.30 6.18 16.05
CA ARG A 51 1.16 5.12 15.51
C ARG A 51 2.62 5.50 15.58
N CYS A 52 3.47 4.50 15.69
CA CYS A 52 4.91 4.67 15.54
C CYS A 52 5.22 5.33 14.19
N ARG A 53 5.90 6.48 14.21
CA ARG A 53 6.25 7.22 12.99
C ARG A 53 7.05 6.38 11.99
N THR A 54 7.83 5.40 12.48
CA THR A 54 8.79 4.64 11.67
C THR A 54 8.24 3.30 11.16
N CYS A 55 7.35 2.63 11.91
CA CYS A 55 6.83 1.31 11.51
C CYS A 55 5.30 1.20 11.55
N ALA A 56 4.60 2.29 11.82
CA ALA A 56 3.14 2.39 11.91
C ALA A 56 2.48 1.45 12.94
N LEU A 57 3.23 0.87 13.88
CA LEU A 57 2.66 0.10 14.99
C LEU A 57 1.74 1.02 15.82
N PRO A 58 0.52 0.59 16.20
CA PRO A 58 -0.32 1.36 17.12
C PRO A 58 0.40 1.65 18.43
N LEU A 59 0.28 2.86 18.95
CA LEU A 59 0.94 3.31 20.17
C LEU A 59 -0.04 4.11 21.03
N PRO A 60 0.22 4.22 22.34
CA PRO A 60 -0.46 5.18 23.20
C PRO A 60 -0.28 6.61 22.72
N ALA A 61 -1.25 7.48 23.04
CA ALA A 61 -1.15 8.90 22.74
C ALA A 61 0.11 9.52 23.35
N GLY A 62 0.78 10.41 22.61
CA GLY A 62 2.01 11.07 23.05
C GLY A 62 3.30 10.27 22.82
N VAL A 63 3.22 8.99 22.44
CA VAL A 63 4.39 8.18 22.09
C VAL A 63 4.63 8.24 20.58
N ALA A 64 5.75 8.82 20.18
CA ALA A 64 6.07 9.03 18.76
C ALA A 64 6.71 7.81 18.10
N GLN A 65 7.36 6.91 18.86
CA GLN A 65 8.13 5.79 18.33
C GLN A 65 8.08 4.59 19.27
N CYS A 66 7.95 3.37 18.75
CA CYS A 66 7.97 2.15 19.55
C CYS A 66 9.40 1.79 19.99
N GLY A 67 9.53 1.03 21.09
CA GLY A 67 10.83 0.63 21.63
C GLY A 67 11.73 -0.08 20.63
N GLU A 68 11.18 -0.98 19.80
CA GLU A 68 11.98 -1.64 18.75
C GLU A 68 12.58 -0.65 17.73
N CYS A 69 11.80 0.35 17.29
CA CYS A 69 12.30 1.34 16.36
C CYS A 69 13.25 2.36 16.97
N VAL A 70 13.27 2.48 18.31
CA VAL A 70 14.28 3.27 19.04
C VAL A 70 15.58 2.50 19.14
N LEU A 71 15.52 1.19 19.46
CA LEU A 71 16.70 0.34 19.64
C LEU A 71 17.34 -0.09 18.31
N ASP A 72 16.52 -0.42 17.32
CA ASP A 72 16.94 -0.90 16.00
C ASP A 72 16.11 -0.17 14.93
N PRO A 73 16.50 1.05 14.53
CA PRO A 73 15.78 1.85 13.57
C PRO A 73 15.72 1.16 12.20
N PRO A 74 14.52 0.88 11.66
CA PRO A 74 14.43 0.35 10.29
C PRO A 74 14.81 1.42 9.26
N PRO A 75 15.17 1.02 8.03
CA PRO A 75 15.65 1.92 6.97
C PRO A 75 14.53 2.79 6.34
N LEU A 76 13.49 3.10 7.11
CA LEU A 76 12.39 4.00 6.75
C LEU A 76 12.48 5.29 7.56
N ASP A 77 12.18 6.43 6.94
CA ASP A 77 12.02 7.71 7.64
C ASP A 77 10.64 7.83 8.26
N ALA A 78 9.62 7.28 7.59
CA ALA A 78 8.25 7.24 8.07
C ALA A 78 7.53 5.97 7.58
N CYS A 79 6.47 5.59 8.31
CA CYS A 79 5.53 4.57 7.84
C CYS A 79 4.11 4.99 8.22
N LEU A 80 3.19 4.90 7.26
CA LEU A 80 1.79 5.28 7.37
C LEU A 80 0.90 4.06 7.16
N ALA A 81 -0.16 3.94 7.95
CA ALA A 81 -1.16 2.89 7.80
C ALA A 81 -2.56 3.44 8.00
N ALA A 82 -3.52 3.01 7.17
CA ALA A 82 -4.91 3.47 7.29
C ALA A 82 -5.61 2.85 8.49
N CYS A 83 -5.38 1.57 8.78
CA CYS A 83 -6.08 0.86 9.85
C CYS A 83 -5.21 -0.22 10.50
N ALA A 84 -5.72 -0.81 11.59
CA ALA A 84 -5.20 -2.07 12.13
C ALA A 84 -5.62 -3.24 11.22
N TYR A 85 -4.82 -4.30 11.14
CA TYR A 85 -5.18 -5.55 10.48
C TYR A 85 -6.10 -6.37 11.39
N ALA A 86 -7.30 -5.85 11.61
CA ALA A 86 -8.35 -6.42 12.44
C ALA A 86 -9.66 -6.44 11.67
N TRP A 87 -10.64 -7.21 12.15
CA TRP A 87 -11.96 -7.27 11.52
C TRP A 87 -12.52 -5.85 11.27
N PRO A 88 -13.09 -5.55 10.10
CA PRO A 88 -13.43 -6.43 8.98
C PRO A 88 -12.36 -6.47 7.87
N TRP A 89 -11.23 -5.83 8.02
CA TRP A 89 -10.24 -5.59 6.96
C TRP A 89 -9.57 -6.85 6.43
N PRO A 90 -9.27 -7.90 7.25
CA PRO A 90 -8.73 -9.16 6.73
C PRO A 90 -9.59 -9.76 5.63
N ASP A 91 -10.92 -9.76 5.78
CA ASP A 91 -11.86 -10.33 4.78
C ASP A 91 -11.88 -9.50 3.49
N CYS A 92 -11.88 -8.16 3.60
CA CYS A 92 -11.79 -7.25 2.46
C CYS A 92 -10.47 -7.44 1.69
N ILE A 93 -9.36 -7.55 2.41
CA ILE A 93 -8.03 -7.79 1.83
C ILE A 93 -7.94 -9.19 1.21
N ALA A 94 -8.53 -10.20 1.84
CA ALA A 94 -8.58 -11.55 1.28
C ALA A 94 -9.34 -11.60 -0.05
N GLN A 95 -10.49 -10.92 -0.14
CA GLN A 95 -11.23 -10.78 -1.39
C GLN A 95 -10.39 -10.06 -2.47
N PHE A 96 -9.66 -9.02 -2.08
CA PHE A 96 -8.75 -8.31 -2.97
C PHE A 96 -7.60 -9.21 -3.45
N LYS A 97 -7.01 -10.03 -2.56
CA LYS A 97 -5.85 -10.88 -2.87
C LYS A 97 -6.17 -12.17 -3.63
N PHE A 98 -7.27 -12.83 -3.28
CA PHE A 98 -7.47 -14.24 -3.65
C PHE A 98 -8.73 -14.50 -4.47
N GLN A 99 -9.67 -13.56 -4.52
CA GLN A 99 -10.90 -13.72 -5.29
C GLN A 99 -10.91 -12.91 -6.59
N GLY A 100 -9.74 -12.41 -7.04
CA GLY A 100 -9.62 -11.65 -8.29
C GLY A 100 -10.42 -10.34 -8.30
N ARG A 101 -10.91 -9.87 -7.14
CA ARG A 101 -11.74 -8.67 -7.04
C ARG A 101 -10.90 -7.40 -7.02
N ALA A 102 -10.26 -7.08 -8.15
CA ALA A 102 -9.48 -5.85 -8.33
C ALA A 102 -10.29 -4.57 -8.02
N GLY A 103 -11.62 -4.65 -8.05
CA GLY A 103 -12.52 -3.55 -7.66
C GLY A 103 -12.31 -3.02 -6.24
N TRP A 104 -11.76 -3.83 -5.32
CA TRP A 104 -11.38 -3.37 -3.98
C TRP A 104 -10.27 -2.32 -3.96
N ALA A 105 -9.47 -2.22 -5.03
CA ALA A 105 -8.36 -1.27 -5.05
C ALA A 105 -8.83 0.19 -4.90
N ALA A 106 -9.96 0.59 -5.49
CA ALA A 106 -10.47 1.96 -5.38
C ALA A 106 -10.94 2.29 -3.95
N PRO A 107 -11.84 1.52 -3.30
CA PRO A 107 -12.22 1.77 -1.91
C PRO A 107 -11.04 1.76 -0.94
N LEU A 108 -10.12 0.80 -1.04
CA LEU A 108 -8.96 0.71 -0.17
C LEU A 108 -7.99 1.88 -0.38
N ALA A 109 -7.77 2.32 -1.63
CA ALA A 109 -6.95 3.50 -1.92
C ALA A 109 -7.59 4.78 -1.39
N THR A 110 -8.92 4.93 -1.47
CA THR A 110 -9.65 6.08 -0.91
C THR A 110 -9.47 6.13 0.61
N LEU A 111 -9.64 5.00 1.30
CA LEU A 111 -9.45 4.92 2.75
C LEU A 111 -7.99 5.20 3.14
N LEU A 112 -7.04 4.66 2.40
CA LEU A 112 -5.62 4.92 2.66
C LEU A 112 -5.29 6.40 2.47
N ARG A 113 -5.82 7.04 1.43
CA ARG A 113 -5.62 8.48 1.15
C ARG A 113 -6.19 9.36 2.26
N SER A 114 -7.31 8.96 2.89
CA SER A 114 -7.92 9.70 4.00
C SER A 114 -7.20 9.54 5.33
N ALA A 115 -6.23 8.61 5.44
CA ALA A 115 -5.44 8.47 6.65
C ALA A 115 -4.49 9.66 6.86
N PRO A 116 -4.20 10.03 8.12
CA PRO A 116 -3.33 11.16 8.42
C PRO A 116 -1.98 11.08 7.71
N TRP A 117 -1.48 12.20 7.19
CA TRP A 117 -0.18 12.38 6.53
C TRP A 117 0.00 11.66 5.19
N VAL A 118 -0.97 10.88 4.72
CA VAL A 118 -0.86 10.16 3.44
C VAL A 118 -0.81 11.15 2.28
N GLU A 119 -1.77 12.07 2.18
CA GLU A 119 -1.81 13.05 1.08
C GLU A 119 -0.55 13.93 1.04
N PRO A 120 -0.10 14.56 2.13
CA PRO A 120 1.14 15.33 2.13
C PRO A 120 2.38 14.50 1.73
N SER A 121 2.43 13.21 2.13
CA SER A 121 3.53 12.32 1.74
C SER A 121 3.52 11.98 0.26
N LEU A 122 2.33 11.81 -0.35
CA LEU A 122 2.18 11.58 -1.79
C LEU A 122 2.51 12.84 -2.61
N GLU A 123 2.16 14.02 -2.12
CA GLU A 123 2.48 15.29 -2.75
C GLU A 123 4.00 15.50 -2.81
N GLN A 124 4.70 15.25 -1.69
CA GLN A 124 6.14 15.42 -1.57
C GLN A 124 6.96 14.32 -2.25
N ALA A 125 6.35 13.18 -2.56
CA ALA A 125 7.06 12.08 -3.19
C ALA A 125 7.46 12.42 -4.64
N ASP A 126 8.67 12.04 -5.03
CA ASP A 126 9.11 12.04 -6.43
C ASP A 126 8.67 10.75 -7.13
N LEU A 127 8.73 9.62 -6.41
CA LEU A 127 8.42 8.29 -6.91
C LEU A 127 7.52 7.53 -5.92
N VAL A 128 6.60 6.75 -6.47
CA VAL A 128 5.76 5.81 -5.72
C VAL A 128 6.00 4.41 -6.27
N LEU A 129 6.58 3.55 -5.44
CA LEU A 129 6.99 2.22 -5.83
C LEU A 129 6.08 1.18 -5.14
N PRO A 130 5.29 0.41 -5.88
CA PRO A 130 4.56 -0.70 -5.31
C PRO A 130 5.51 -1.83 -4.94
N MET A 131 5.27 -2.47 -3.80
CA MET A 131 6.01 -3.68 -3.42
C MET A 131 5.81 -4.77 -4.48
N PRO A 132 6.91 -5.30 -5.08
CA PRO A 132 6.79 -6.30 -6.12
C PRO A 132 6.42 -7.67 -5.56
N LEU A 133 5.50 -8.36 -6.25
CA LEU A 133 5.16 -9.75 -5.95
C LEU A 133 6.20 -10.71 -6.55
N ALA A 134 6.36 -11.87 -5.90
CA ALA A 134 7.04 -12.98 -6.52
C ALA A 134 6.29 -13.43 -7.79
N PRO A 135 6.99 -13.85 -8.87
CA PRO A 135 6.37 -14.23 -10.14
C PRO A 135 5.29 -15.31 -9.99
N ARG A 136 5.50 -16.28 -9.12
CA ARG A 136 4.49 -17.30 -8.80
C ARG A 136 3.19 -16.68 -8.26
N ARG A 137 3.30 -15.79 -7.26
CA ARG A 137 2.13 -15.12 -6.67
C ARG A 137 1.42 -14.20 -7.66
N LEU A 138 2.18 -13.56 -8.57
CA LEU A 138 1.58 -12.74 -9.61
C LEU A 138 0.76 -13.59 -10.59
N ARG A 139 1.25 -14.79 -10.97
CA ARG A 139 0.49 -15.73 -11.79
C ARG A 139 -0.76 -16.26 -11.09
N GLU A 140 -0.64 -16.60 -9.79
CA GLU A 140 -1.78 -17.09 -8.98
C GLU A 140 -2.88 -16.04 -8.79
N ARG A 141 -2.50 -14.78 -8.64
CA ARG A 141 -3.44 -13.66 -8.33
C ARG A 141 -3.93 -12.90 -9.57
N GLY A 142 -3.19 -12.98 -10.68
CA GLY A 142 -3.47 -12.25 -11.91
C GLY A 142 -3.06 -10.78 -11.89
N PHE A 143 -2.81 -10.18 -10.72
CA PHE A 143 -2.39 -8.78 -10.56
C PHE A 143 -1.61 -8.54 -9.26
N ASN A 144 -0.93 -7.39 -9.19
CA ASN A 144 -0.22 -6.95 -7.99
C ASN A 144 -1.09 -5.94 -7.22
N GLN A 145 -1.49 -6.29 -5.99
CA GLN A 145 -2.34 -5.47 -5.12
C GLN A 145 -1.69 -4.13 -4.78
N ALA A 146 -0.40 -4.13 -4.45
CA ALA A 146 0.34 -2.92 -4.16
C ALA A 146 0.39 -1.97 -5.36
N HIS A 147 0.54 -2.52 -6.59
CA HIS A 147 0.47 -1.73 -7.82
C HIS A 147 -0.92 -1.15 -8.04
N GLU A 148 -1.99 -1.93 -7.83
CA GLU A 148 -3.35 -1.44 -7.95
C GLU A 148 -3.67 -0.29 -6.97
N LEU A 149 -3.12 -0.34 -5.76
CA LEU A 149 -3.21 0.76 -4.80
C LEU A 149 -2.37 1.96 -5.25
N ALA A 150 -1.09 1.76 -5.55
CA ALA A 150 -0.15 2.82 -5.91
C ALA A 150 -0.65 3.65 -7.11
N ARG A 151 -1.11 2.99 -8.18
CA ARG A 151 -1.62 3.68 -9.37
C ARG A 151 -2.90 4.51 -9.13
N ARG A 152 -3.65 4.20 -8.08
CA ARG A 152 -4.81 5.02 -7.65
C ARG A 152 -4.42 6.15 -6.72
N LEU A 153 -3.41 5.92 -5.88
CA LEU A 153 -2.88 6.93 -4.98
C LEU A 153 -2.10 8.02 -5.74
N ALA A 154 -1.22 7.64 -6.66
CA ALA A 154 -0.36 8.57 -7.38
C ALA A 154 -0.06 8.07 -8.81
N PRO A 155 -1.03 8.12 -9.75
CA PRO A 155 -0.89 7.51 -11.08
C PRO A 155 0.30 8.04 -11.90
N ARG A 156 0.65 9.33 -11.71
CA ARG A 156 1.74 9.97 -12.45
C ARG A 156 3.13 9.74 -11.85
N LYS A 157 3.22 9.30 -10.59
CA LYS A 157 4.46 9.04 -9.85
C LYS A 157 4.74 7.56 -9.66
N THR A 158 3.79 6.68 -10.02
CA THR A 158 3.90 5.24 -9.81
C THR A 158 4.77 4.58 -10.87
N ASP A 159 5.80 3.89 -10.41
CA ASP A 159 6.69 3.09 -11.25
C ASP A 159 6.76 1.63 -10.73
N PRO A 160 6.06 0.69 -11.37
CA PRO A 160 6.03 -0.71 -10.94
C PRO A 160 7.24 -1.53 -11.43
N ARG A 161 8.16 -0.94 -12.21
CA ARG A 161 9.27 -1.65 -12.85
C ARG A 161 10.62 -1.33 -12.25
N LEU A 162 10.72 -0.29 -11.39
CA LEU A 162 11.99 0.14 -10.84
C LEU A 162 12.48 -0.76 -9.71
N LEU A 163 11.57 -1.22 -8.84
CA LEU A 163 11.87 -2.16 -7.76
C LEU A 163 11.46 -3.58 -8.18
N LEU A 164 12.39 -4.52 -8.13
CA LEU A 164 12.22 -5.90 -8.56
C LEU A 164 12.29 -6.85 -7.37
N ARG A 165 11.54 -7.95 -7.43
CA ARG A 165 11.70 -9.08 -6.52
C ARG A 165 12.46 -10.19 -7.24
N ILE A 166 13.71 -10.42 -6.82
CA ILE A 166 14.65 -11.35 -7.48
C ILE A 166 14.72 -12.73 -6.82
N ARG A 167 14.15 -12.88 -5.60
CA ARG A 167 14.09 -14.20 -4.92
C ARG A 167 12.68 -14.47 -4.39
N GLU A 168 12.24 -15.70 -4.54
CA GLU A 168 11.06 -16.22 -3.87
C GLU A 168 11.46 -16.65 -2.45
N THR A 169 10.96 -15.93 -1.46
CA THR A 169 11.05 -16.40 -0.08
C THR A 169 9.79 -17.19 0.25
N PRO A 170 9.91 -18.42 0.78
CA PRO A 170 8.74 -19.20 1.21
C PRO A 170 7.85 -18.39 2.15
N ALA A 171 6.54 -18.67 2.13
CA ALA A 171 5.62 -18.13 3.13
C ALA A 171 6.01 -18.69 4.50
N GLN A 172 6.72 -17.90 5.30
CA GLN A 172 7.31 -18.34 6.57
C GLN A 172 6.33 -18.06 7.72
N SER A 173 5.25 -18.83 7.79
CA SER A 173 4.48 -18.97 9.02
C SER A 173 5.34 -19.81 9.98
N GLY A 174 5.89 -19.16 11.04
CA GLY A 174 6.62 -19.87 12.10
C GLY A 174 8.07 -19.44 12.36
N LEU A 175 8.74 -18.69 11.49
CA LEU A 175 10.10 -18.24 11.74
C LEU A 175 10.16 -16.98 12.62
N ALA A 176 11.18 -16.91 13.47
CA ALA A 176 11.47 -15.71 14.26
C ALA A 176 11.76 -14.50 13.37
N ARG A 177 11.45 -13.28 13.87
CA ARG A 177 11.60 -12.02 13.09
C ARG A 177 13.01 -11.83 12.52
N ALA A 178 14.05 -12.16 13.31
CA ALA A 178 15.44 -12.04 12.90
C ALA A 178 15.82 -12.97 11.73
N GLU A 179 15.24 -14.17 11.66
CA GLU A 179 15.41 -15.08 10.52
C GLU A 179 14.67 -14.58 9.27
N ARG A 180 13.49 -13.99 9.43
CA ARG A 180 12.76 -13.37 8.31
C ARG A 180 13.54 -12.21 7.71
N LEU A 181 14.18 -11.39 8.52
CA LEU A 181 15.02 -10.27 8.07
C LEU A 181 16.26 -10.80 7.31
N ARG A 182 16.96 -11.81 7.82
CA ARG A 182 18.13 -12.41 7.15
C ARG A 182 17.76 -13.06 5.81
N ASN A 183 16.66 -13.78 5.75
CA ASN A 183 16.20 -14.46 4.53
C ASN A 183 15.71 -13.49 3.45
N LEU A 184 15.39 -12.24 3.81
CA LEU A 184 14.92 -11.20 2.88
C LEU A 184 16.05 -10.25 2.42
N GLN A 185 17.24 -10.30 3.01
CA GLN A 185 18.38 -9.40 2.71
C GLN A 185 18.83 -9.38 1.24
N SER A 186 18.33 -10.23 0.38
CA SER A 186 18.61 -10.22 -1.06
C SER A 186 17.36 -10.54 -1.90
N ALA A 187 16.18 -10.28 -1.35
CA ALA A 187 14.94 -10.59 -2.07
C ALA A 187 14.56 -9.51 -3.10
N PHE A 188 15.10 -8.31 -2.97
CA PHE A 188 14.80 -7.17 -3.83
C PHE A 188 16.07 -6.62 -4.49
N ALA A 189 15.91 -6.02 -5.66
CA ALA A 189 16.92 -5.27 -6.38
C ALA A 189 16.27 -4.12 -7.15
N LEU A 190 17.06 -3.13 -7.53
CA LEU A 190 16.62 -2.14 -8.52
C LEU A 190 16.89 -2.66 -9.93
N GLU A 191 16.05 -2.20 -10.87
CA GLU A 191 16.34 -2.37 -12.30
C GLU A 191 17.68 -1.70 -12.63
N PRO A 192 18.70 -2.46 -13.07
CA PRO A 192 20.08 -1.95 -13.16
C PRO A 192 20.21 -0.70 -14.02
N LEU A 193 19.51 -0.64 -15.17
CA LEU A 193 19.58 0.49 -16.09
C LEU A 193 18.85 1.75 -15.56
N ARG A 194 18.12 1.64 -14.45
CA ARG A 194 17.28 2.69 -13.90
C ARG A 194 17.59 3.02 -12.44
N ALA A 195 18.59 2.39 -11.86
CA ALA A 195 18.95 2.55 -10.45
C ALA A 195 19.27 4.02 -10.07
N GLU A 196 19.87 4.78 -10.98
CA GLU A 196 20.17 6.21 -10.80
C GLU A 196 18.90 7.08 -10.59
N ALA A 197 17.73 6.64 -11.03
CA ALA A 197 16.47 7.36 -10.82
C ALA A 197 16.06 7.47 -9.34
N VAL A 198 16.70 6.70 -8.45
CA VAL A 198 16.45 6.68 -7.00
C VAL A 198 17.26 7.76 -6.26
N ARG A 199 18.44 8.11 -6.80
CA ARG A 199 19.40 8.99 -6.10
C ARG A 199 18.79 10.35 -5.79
N GLY A 200 18.87 10.75 -4.51
CA GLY A 200 18.37 12.03 -4.01
C GLY A 200 16.84 12.15 -3.99
N ARG A 201 16.09 11.07 -4.30
CA ARG A 201 14.62 11.12 -4.40
C ARG A 201 13.93 10.83 -3.07
N ARG A 202 12.73 11.39 -2.95
CA ARG A 202 11.74 11.08 -1.91
C ARG A 202 10.83 9.98 -2.45
N ILE A 203 10.85 8.81 -1.83
CA ILE A 203 10.19 7.61 -2.33
C ILE A 203 9.12 7.15 -1.37
N VAL A 204 7.95 6.80 -1.91
CA VAL A 204 6.89 6.11 -1.17
C VAL A 204 6.86 4.65 -1.61
N LEU A 205 7.04 3.72 -0.67
CA LEU A 205 6.83 2.28 -0.86
C LEU A 205 5.39 1.92 -0.48
N VAL A 206 4.60 1.38 -1.42
CA VAL A 206 3.20 1.01 -1.18
C VAL A 206 3.06 -0.50 -1.05
N ASP A 207 2.35 -0.94 0.01
CA ASP A 207 1.90 -2.35 0.16
C ASP A 207 0.47 -2.41 0.70
N ASP A 208 -0.15 -3.58 0.67
CA ASP A 208 -1.49 -3.77 1.23
C ASP A 208 -1.45 -4.02 2.75
N VAL A 209 -0.55 -4.87 3.23
CA VAL A 209 -0.45 -5.25 4.65
C VAL A 209 1.01 -5.32 5.11
N MET A 210 1.30 -4.63 6.18
CA MET A 210 2.57 -4.77 6.88
C MET A 210 2.40 -5.64 8.13
N THR A 211 3.04 -6.80 8.14
CA THR A 211 3.14 -7.69 9.32
C THR A 211 4.39 -7.35 10.14
N SER A 212 5.48 -8.04 9.98
CA SER A 212 6.76 -7.75 10.65
C SER A 212 7.50 -6.54 10.04
N GLY A 213 7.09 -6.07 8.87
CA GLY A 213 7.81 -5.04 8.11
C GLY A 213 9.00 -5.56 7.30
N ALA A 214 9.36 -6.82 7.45
CA ALA A 214 10.58 -7.39 6.84
C ALA A 214 10.71 -7.14 5.34
N SER A 215 9.61 -7.26 4.57
CA SER A 215 9.62 -7.00 3.12
C SER A 215 9.85 -5.52 2.81
N LEU A 216 9.12 -4.62 3.50
CA LEU A 216 9.28 -3.17 3.33
C LEU A 216 10.68 -2.71 3.73
N PHE A 217 11.21 -3.22 4.83
CA PHE A 217 12.54 -2.86 5.31
C PHE A 217 13.64 -3.35 4.35
N SER A 218 13.53 -4.60 3.85
CA SER A 218 14.48 -5.10 2.85
C SER A 218 14.44 -4.29 1.53
N ALA A 219 13.27 -3.91 1.06
CA ALA A 219 13.14 -3.02 -0.10
C ALA A 219 13.73 -1.63 0.18
N ALA A 220 13.47 -1.07 1.37
CA ALA A 220 14.00 0.23 1.77
C ALA A 220 15.54 0.21 1.90
N GLN A 221 16.15 -0.88 2.35
CA GLN A 221 17.62 -1.04 2.37
C GLN A 221 18.22 -0.90 0.97
N VAL A 222 17.61 -1.55 -0.03
CA VAL A 222 18.05 -1.44 -1.44
C VAL A 222 17.95 0.00 -1.94
N LEU A 223 16.87 0.69 -1.62
CA LEU A 223 16.68 2.10 -2.01
C LEU A 223 17.68 3.03 -1.29
N ARG A 224 17.96 2.80 -0.01
CA ARG A 224 18.99 3.55 0.73
C ARG A 224 20.38 3.36 0.13
N ALA A 225 20.74 2.12 -0.17
CA ALA A 225 22.03 1.81 -0.81
C ALA A 225 22.19 2.50 -2.18
N ALA A 226 21.08 2.72 -2.89
CA ALA A 226 21.06 3.47 -4.15
C ALA A 226 20.96 5.00 -3.97
N GLY A 227 20.98 5.51 -2.72
CA GLY A 227 21.04 6.94 -2.43
C GLY A 227 19.68 7.64 -2.36
N ALA A 228 18.57 6.93 -2.05
CA ALA A 228 17.29 7.57 -1.77
C ALA A 228 17.41 8.57 -0.60
N ALA A 229 16.91 9.80 -0.77
CA ALA A 229 16.98 10.84 0.25
C ALA A 229 15.97 10.63 1.37
N HIS A 230 14.77 10.13 1.04
CA HIS A 230 13.70 9.89 2.00
C HIS A 230 12.85 8.71 1.56
N ILE A 231 12.50 7.81 2.49
CA ILE A 231 11.67 6.63 2.20
C ILE A 231 10.52 6.55 3.17
N THR A 232 9.29 6.65 2.66
CA THR A 232 8.06 6.45 3.42
C THR A 232 7.42 5.12 3.06
N GLY A 233 7.19 4.25 4.04
CA GLY A 233 6.31 3.10 3.89
C GLY A 233 4.85 3.54 3.95
N MET A 234 3.99 2.99 3.09
CA MET A 234 2.57 3.31 3.05
C MET A 234 1.78 2.02 2.86
N VAL A 235 1.00 1.62 3.87
CA VAL A 235 0.26 0.36 3.86
C VAL A 235 -1.20 0.58 4.20
N PHE A 236 -2.08 -0.23 3.61
CA PHE A 236 -3.49 -0.15 3.97
C PHE A 236 -3.70 -0.61 5.42
N ALA A 237 -3.17 -1.77 5.81
CA ALA A 237 -3.34 -2.30 7.16
C ALA A 237 -2.01 -2.69 7.82
N ARG A 238 -1.92 -2.45 9.13
CA ARG A 238 -0.78 -2.84 9.98
C ARG A 238 -1.22 -3.87 11.01
N THR A 239 -0.54 -5.02 11.08
CA THR A 239 -0.79 -5.98 12.17
C THR A 239 -0.21 -5.45 13.47
N GLU A 240 -0.90 -5.69 14.55
CA GLU A 240 -0.34 -5.53 15.89
C GLU A 240 0.71 -6.62 16.13
N LEU A 241 1.68 -6.34 16.99
CA LEU A 241 2.54 -7.41 17.51
C LEU A 241 1.67 -8.32 18.38
N PRO A 242 1.90 -9.66 18.37
CA PRO A 242 1.30 -10.51 19.36
C PRO A 242 1.59 -9.90 20.72
N SER A 243 0.56 -9.66 21.53
CA SER A 243 0.75 -9.34 22.95
C SER A 243 1.60 -10.46 23.53
N ALA A 244 2.74 -10.11 24.14
CA ALA A 244 3.45 -11.07 24.99
C ALA A 244 2.45 -11.53 26.05
N ALA A 245 2.06 -12.80 25.97
CA ALA A 245 1.24 -13.46 26.97
C ALA A 245 2.05 -13.67 28.26
#